data_05b598634c2feccdf45f71d81acc2b3f
#
_entry.id   05b598634c2feccdf45f71d81acc2b3f
#
_cell.length_a   1.000
_cell.length_b   1.000
_cell.length_c   1.000
_cell.angle_alpha   90.00
_cell.angle_beta   90.00
_cell.angle_gamma   90.00
#
_symmetry.space_group_name_H-M   'P 1'
#
loop_
_entity.id
_entity.type
_entity.pdbx_description
1 polymer ?
#
loop_
_entity_poly.entity_id
_entity_poly.type
_entity_poly.pdbx_seq_one_letter_code
_entity_poly.pdbx_strand_id
1 'polypeptide(L)'
;MEGKQLKIFDGVEYEGGLSSKYYQVPFVDEVQEFNDTFGKPNNYTPNIPEKHEWMFVYDFIQEELAEYKEACEKGDIVEILDALCDITYVSLGNGTMLHGLKGKIWKAYQEVQASNMSKACKTEEEAVETANSEAARIGEDTYYEQVGEYWVVYRTRDK
;
A
#
# COMPACT_ATOMS: atom_id res chain seq x y z
N MET A 1 -5.76 6.98 -21.07
CA MET A 1 -6.34 7.07 -19.72
C MET A 1 -5.30 7.74 -18.84
N GLU A 2 -5.48 9.02 -18.57
CA GLU A 2 -4.62 9.73 -17.64
C GLU A 2 -4.94 9.23 -16.22
N GLY A 3 -4.00 8.48 -15.64
CA GLY A 3 -4.11 8.04 -14.27
C GLY A 3 -4.21 9.26 -13.36
N LYS A 4 -5.21 9.29 -12.48
CA LYS A 4 -5.27 10.26 -11.38
C LYS A 4 -3.96 10.14 -10.60
N GLN A 5 -3.04 11.04 -10.86
CA GLN A 5 -1.86 11.24 -10.03
C GLN A 5 -2.36 11.55 -8.62
N LEU A 6 -2.08 10.65 -7.69
CA LEU A 6 -2.43 10.87 -6.29
C LEU A 6 -1.83 12.20 -5.87
N LYS A 7 -2.67 13.16 -5.43
CA LYS A 7 -2.26 14.50 -4.95
C LYS A 7 -1.38 14.48 -3.68
N ILE A 8 -0.73 13.35 -3.41
CA ILE A 8 0.14 13.11 -2.25
C ILE A 8 1.45 13.92 -2.36
N PHE A 9 1.80 14.37 -3.58
CA PHE A 9 3.09 15.02 -3.84
C PHE A 9 3.02 16.55 -3.90
N ASP A 10 1.81 17.14 -3.91
CA ASP A 10 1.67 18.59 -3.96
C ASP A 10 1.80 19.21 -2.55
N GLY A 11 2.90 19.90 -2.30
CA GLY A 11 3.04 20.85 -1.18
C GLY A 11 3.69 20.32 0.10
N VAL A 12 4.46 19.23 0.07
CA VAL A 12 5.30 18.85 1.21
C VAL A 12 6.75 19.22 0.90
N GLU A 13 7.19 20.39 1.35
CA GLU A 13 8.61 20.71 1.43
C GLU A 13 9.28 19.73 2.39
N TYR A 14 10.31 19.06 1.91
CA TYR A 14 11.16 18.20 2.72
C TYR A 14 12.13 19.09 3.51
N GLU A 15 11.75 19.45 4.72
CA GLU A 15 12.73 19.95 5.67
C GLU A 15 13.57 18.78 6.16
N GLY A 16 14.77 18.65 5.62
CA GLY A 16 15.78 17.67 6.03
C GLY A 16 16.31 17.95 7.43
N GLY A 17 15.49 17.73 8.43
CA GLY A 17 15.83 17.80 9.84
C GLY A 17 15.14 16.65 10.58
N LEU A 18 15.92 15.82 11.24
CA LEU A 18 15.49 14.77 12.16
C LEU A 18 14.62 15.37 13.29
N SER A 19 13.39 15.71 13.03
CA SER A 19 12.43 16.01 14.08
C SER A 19 11.48 14.83 14.26
N SER A 20 11.57 14.25 15.41
CA SER A 20 10.97 13.04 15.96
C SER A 20 9.44 13.05 16.07
N LYS A 21 8.72 13.66 15.16
CA LYS A 21 7.24 13.72 15.16
C LYS A 21 6.59 12.98 14.01
N TYR A 22 7.37 12.33 13.16
CA TYR A 22 6.84 11.50 12.09
C TYR A 22 6.58 10.11 12.66
N TYR A 23 5.39 9.61 12.43
CA TYR A 23 5.01 8.24 12.74
C TYR A 23 6.08 7.32 12.18
N GLN A 24 6.84 6.69 13.07
CA GLN A 24 7.79 5.66 12.69
C GLN A 24 7.00 4.53 12.04
N VAL A 25 7.39 4.14 10.85
CA VAL A 25 6.93 2.91 10.22
C VAL A 25 8.06 1.91 10.47
N PRO A 26 7.97 1.06 11.52
CA PRO A 26 9.10 0.23 11.98
C PRO A 26 9.74 -0.54 10.83
N PHE A 27 8.95 -1.11 9.94
CA PHE A 27 9.43 -1.88 8.78
C PHE A 27 10.38 -1.09 7.88
N VAL A 28 10.14 0.20 7.66
CA VAL A 28 11.00 1.04 6.82
C VAL A 28 12.28 1.44 7.55
N ASP A 29 12.18 1.69 8.86
CA ASP A 29 13.34 2.04 9.68
C ASP A 29 14.31 0.84 9.79
N GLU A 30 13.79 -0.37 9.99
CA GLU A 30 14.56 -1.61 10.06
C GLU A 30 15.24 -1.93 8.72
N VAL A 31 14.54 -1.75 7.59
CA VAL A 31 15.16 -1.93 6.26
C VAL A 31 16.21 -0.87 5.99
N GLN A 32 16.02 0.37 6.43
CA GLN A 32 17.07 1.38 6.32
C GLN A 32 18.32 0.97 7.09
N GLU A 33 18.17 0.49 8.34
CA GLU A 33 19.29 -0.01 9.16
C GLU A 33 20.00 -1.18 8.45
N PHE A 34 19.25 -2.12 7.88
CA PHE A 34 19.81 -3.20 7.10
C PHE A 34 20.62 -2.66 5.91
N ASN A 35 20.06 -1.76 5.13
CA ASN A 35 20.72 -1.20 3.96
C ASN A 35 22.01 -0.46 4.36
N ASP A 36 21.98 0.35 5.42
CA ASP A 36 23.15 1.06 5.95
C ASP A 36 24.23 0.06 6.41
N THR A 37 23.83 -1.02 7.06
CA THR A 37 24.76 -2.06 7.58
C THR A 37 25.43 -2.83 6.44
N PHE A 38 24.70 -3.17 5.39
CA PHE A 38 25.17 -4.01 4.29
C PHE A 38 25.59 -3.21 3.05
N GLY A 39 25.70 -1.89 3.16
CA GLY A 39 26.12 -1.02 2.06
C GLY A 39 25.17 -1.02 0.86
N LYS A 40 23.87 -1.19 1.12
CA LYS A 40 22.83 -1.09 0.11
C LYS A 40 22.37 0.37 -0.02
N PRO A 41 21.88 0.80 -1.21
CA PRO A 41 21.47 2.18 -1.42
C PRO A 41 20.21 2.53 -0.62
N ASN A 42 20.25 3.67 0.05
CA ASN A 42 19.09 4.33 0.63
C ASN A 42 18.86 5.65 -0.09
N ASN A 43 17.69 5.83 -0.70
CA ASN A 43 17.30 7.10 -1.30
C ASN A 43 16.40 7.89 -0.34
N TYR A 44 16.64 9.20 -0.26
CA TYR A 44 15.89 10.10 0.63
C TYR A 44 15.05 11.13 -0.13
N THR A 45 15.20 11.16 -1.45
CA THR A 45 14.43 12.03 -2.34
C THR A 45 13.63 11.17 -3.31
N PRO A 46 12.32 11.44 -3.50
CA PRO A 46 11.49 10.68 -4.44
C PRO A 46 12.10 10.64 -5.84
N ASN A 47 12.31 9.43 -6.34
CA ASN A 47 12.88 9.21 -7.66
C ASN A 47 12.39 7.88 -8.28
N ILE A 48 12.65 7.73 -9.57
CA ILE A 48 12.53 6.45 -10.27
C ILE A 48 13.96 6.00 -10.57
N PRO A 49 14.47 4.97 -9.86
CA PRO A 49 15.81 4.44 -10.04
C PRO A 49 16.03 3.82 -11.44
N GLU A 50 17.26 3.43 -11.73
CA GLU A 50 17.57 2.70 -12.94
C GLU A 50 16.79 1.38 -13.03
N LYS A 51 16.51 0.95 -14.26
CA LYS A 51 15.65 -0.22 -14.52
C LYS A 51 16.12 -1.47 -13.76
N HIS A 52 17.42 -1.73 -13.71
CA HIS A 52 17.95 -2.92 -13.05
C HIS A 52 17.74 -2.90 -11.52
N GLU A 53 17.68 -1.71 -10.90
CA GLU A 53 17.49 -1.57 -9.46
C GLU A 53 16.04 -1.87 -9.06
N TRP A 54 15.06 -1.24 -9.74
CA TRP A 54 13.65 -1.52 -9.41
C TRP A 54 13.18 -2.89 -9.91
N MET A 55 13.77 -3.42 -10.98
CA MET A 55 13.52 -4.81 -11.40
C MET A 55 13.94 -5.81 -10.33
N PHE A 56 15.05 -5.56 -9.63
CA PHE A 56 15.49 -6.41 -8.53
C PHE A 56 14.41 -6.48 -7.41
N VAL A 57 13.85 -5.33 -6.99
CA VAL A 57 12.77 -5.31 -6.00
C VAL A 57 11.51 -6.00 -6.54
N TYR A 58 11.17 -5.79 -7.80
CA TYR A 58 10.03 -6.43 -8.45
C TYR A 58 10.16 -7.96 -8.46
N ASP A 59 11.33 -8.48 -8.84
CA ASP A 59 11.59 -9.92 -8.91
C ASP A 59 11.48 -10.57 -7.52
N PHE A 60 12.01 -9.93 -6.47
CA PHE A 60 11.83 -10.40 -5.09
C PHE A 60 10.36 -10.41 -4.67
N ILE A 61 9.60 -9.35 -4.94
CA ILE A 61 8.15 -9.35 -4.61
C ILE A 61 7.43 -10.52 -5.29
N GLN A 62 7.81 -10.85 -6.55
CA GLN A 62 7.22 -11.99 -7.24
C GLN A 62 7.60 -13.33 -6.59
N GLU A 63 8.84 -13.48 -6.13
CA GLU A 63 9.32 -14.66 -5.42
C GLU A 63 8.51 -14.86 -4.13
N GLU A 64 8.39 -13.84 -3.28
CA GLU A 64 7.64 -13.92 -2.03
C GLU A 64 6.13 -14.17 -2.24
N LEU A 65 5.56 -13.61 -3.31
CA LEU A 65 4.17 -13.91 -3.67
C LEU A 65 3.97 -15.37 -4.10
N ALA A 66 4.97 -15.98 -4.75
CA ALA A 66 4.92 -17.38 -5.13
C ALA A 66 5.05 -18.27 -3.89
N GLU A 67 5.92 -17.93 -2.94
CA GLU A 67 6.08 -18.64 -1.67
C GLU A 67 4.80 -18.56 -0.81
N TYR A 68 4.19 -17.37 -0.70
CA TYR A 68 2.90 -17.21 -0.03
C TYR A 68 1.84 -18.15 -0.62
N LYS A 69 1.74 -18.21 -1.95
CA LYS A 69 0.78 -19.08 -2.63
C LYS A 69 1.05 -20.56 -2.32
N GLU A 70 2.31 -20.98 -2.42
CA GLU A 70 2.72 -22.36 -2.16
C GLU A 70 2.43 -22.77 -0.69
N ALA A 71 2.74 -21.89 0.26
CA ALA A 71 2.45 -22.08 1.68
C ALA A 71 0.94 -22.25 1.94
N CYS A 72 0.11 -21.41 1.29
CA CYS A 72 -1.36 -21.56 1.36
C CYS A 72 -1.85 -22.89 0.77
N GLU A 73 -1.31 -23.33 -0.36
CA GLU A 73 -1.67 -24.60 -0.99
C GLU A 73 -1.28 -25.81 -0.12
N LYS A 74 -0.19 -25.69 0.64
CA LYS A 74 0.26 -26.71 1.62
C LYS A 74 -0.48 -26.64 2.96
N GLY A 75 -1.15 -25.53 3.26
CA GLY A 75 -1.78 -25.28 4.56
C GLY A 75 -0.77 -25.03 5.68
N ASP A 76 0.43 -24.53 5.36
CA ASP A 76 1.49 -24.25 6.31
C ASP A 76 1.40 -22.80 6.82
N ILE A 77 0.86 -22.65 8.03
CA ILE A 77 0.63 -21.32 8.63
C ILE A 77 1.93 -20.61 9.00
N VAL A 78 3.01 -21.33 9.23
CA VAL A 78 4.31 -20.76 9.59
C VAL A 78 4.94 -20.13 8.34
N GLU A 79 4.97 -20.89 7.25
CA GLU A 79 5.46 -20.41 5.96
C GLU A 79 4.58 -19.27 5.39
N ILE A 80 3.25 -19.30 5.64
CA ILE A 80 2.35 -18.17 5.30
C ILE A 80 2.79 -16.89 6.03
N LEU A 81 3.09 -16.99 7.33
CA LEU A 81 3.52 -15.85 8.13
C LEU A 81 4.87 -15.32 7.64
N ASP A 82 5.81 -16.19 7.34
CA ASP A 82 7.14 -15.87 6.84
C ASP A 82 7.04 -15.10 5.51
N ALA A 83 6.37 -15.66 4.53
CA ALA A 83 6.14 -15.01 3.24
C ALA A 83 5.45 -13.64 3.35
N LEU A 84 4.49 -13.46 4.26
CA LEU A 84 3.86 -12.16 4.50
C LEU A 84 4.83 -11.14 5.11
N CYS A 85 5.75 -11.59 5.98
CA CYS A 85 6.81 -10.74 6.51
C CYS A 85 7.78 -10.33 5.40
N ASP A 86 8.19 -11.27 4.53
CA ASP A 86 9.12 -11.00 3.44
C ASP A 86 8.50 -10.11 2.36
N ILE A 87 7.25 -10.32 1.97
CA ILE A 87 6.50 -9.37 1.13
C ILE A 87 6.53 -7.97 1.74
N THR A 88 6.30 -7.85 3.04
CA THR A 88 6.32 -6.54 3.73
C THR A 88 7.71 -5.94 3.72
N TYR A 89 8.74 -6.74 4.01
CA TYR A 89 10.14 -6.31 4.03
C TYR A 89 10.59 -5.80 2.66
N VAL A 90 10.28 -6.54 1.61
CA VAL A 90 10.68 -6.19 0.25
C VAL A 90 9.83 -5.03 -0.30
N SER A 91 8.49 -5.11 -0.22
CA SER A 91 7.63 -4.11 -0.84
C SER A 91 7.60 -2.78 -0.07
N LEU A 92 7.27 -2.81 1.22
CA LEU A 92 7.16 -1.60 2.05
C LEU A 92 8.54 -1.10 2.52
N GLY A 93 9.48 -1.99 2.80
CA GLY A 93 10.82 -1.65 3.21
C GLY A 93 11.70 -1.24 2.02
N ASN A 94 12.19 -2.22 1.26
CA ASN A 94 13.12 -1.99 0.15
C ASN A 94 12.55 -1.09 -0.93
N GLY A 95 11.29 -1.32 -1.36
CA GLY A 95 10.64 -0.48 -2.37
C GLY A 95 10.54 0.98 -1.92
N THR A 96 10.16 1.22 -0.66
CA THR A 96 10.07 2.58 -0.11
C THR A 96 11.44 3.27 -0.05
N MET A 97 12.48 2.57 0.42
CA MET A 97 13.84 3.12 0.51
C MET A 97 14.45 3.34 -0.87
N LEU A 98 14.26 2.41 -1.79
CA LEU A 98 14.75 2.53 -3.16
C LEU A 98 14.18 3.75 -3.89
N HIS A 99 12.89 4.04 -3.68
CA HIS A 99 12.22 5.16 -4.33
C HIS A 99 12.27 6.48 -3.52
N GLY A 100 12.93 6.51 -2.37
CA GLY A 100 13.04 7.70 -1.53
C GLY A 100 11.71 8.16 -0.93
N LEU A 101 10.82 7.23 -0.59
CA LEU A 101 9.45 7.50 -0.16
C LEU A 101 9.23 7.37 1.35
N LYS A 102 10.28 7.13 2.15
CA LYS A 102 10.19 6.93 3.60
C LYS A 102 9.33 7.97 4.31
N GLY A 103 9.53 9.25 4.02
CA GLY A 103 8.77 10.35 4.64
C GLY A 103 7.32 10.48 4.17
N LYS A 104 6.88 9.68 3.20
CA LYS A 104 5.55 9.80 2.58
C LYS A 104 4.69 8.54 2.71
N ILE A 105 5.30 7.38 2.90
CA ILE A 105 4.61 6.08 2.84
C ILE A 105 3.46 5.97 3.85
N TRP A 106 3.65 6.44 5.08
CA TRP A 106 2.61 6.38 6.10
C TRP A 106 1.40 7.24 5.73
N LYS A 107 1.63 8.47 5.29
CA LYS A 107 0.54 9.36 4.85
C LYS A 107 -0.20 8.77 3.65
N ALA A 108 0.53 8.23 2.68
CA ALA A 108 -0.07 7.56 1.53
C ALA A 108 -0.92 6.35 1.95
N TYR A 109 -0.45 5.54 2.90
CA TYR A 109 -1.20 4.42 3.45
C TYR A 109 -2.49 4.89 4.16
N GLN A 110 -2.43 5.99 4.92
CA GLN A 110 -3.62 6.58 5.56
C GLN A 110 -4.66 7.05 4.53
N GLU A 111 -4.23 7.63 3.41
CA GLU A 111 -5.13 8.02 2.31
C GLU A 111 -5.80 6.78 1.66
N VAL A 112 -5.05 5.69 1.49
CA VAL A 112 -5.62 4.41 1.01
C VAL A 112 -6.65 3.89 2.00
N GLN A 113 -6.35 3.90 3.30
CA GLN A 113 -7.27 3.49 4.35
C GLN A 113 -8.53 4.35 4.36
N ALA A 114 -8.39 5.68 4.30
CA ALA A 114 -9.53 6.59 4.25
C ALA A 114 -10.41 6.34 3.01
N SER A 115 -9.79 6.10 1.85
CA SER A 115 -10.49 5.74 0.63
C SER A 115 -11.24 4.40 0.74
N ASN A 116 -10.68 3.42 1.43
CA ASN A 116 -11.36 2.15 1.68
C ASN A 116 -12.54 2.33 2.64
N MET A 117 -12.33 3.07 3.72
CA MET A 117 -13.37 3.32 4.72
C MET A 117 -14.51 4.21 4.21
N SER A 118 -14.29 5.03 3.18
CA SER A 118 -15.36 5.85 2.59
C SER A 118 -16.48 5.03 1.91
N LYS A 119 -16.29 3.73 1.76
CA LYS A 119 -17.31 2.79 1.26
C LYS A 119 -18.25 2.29 2.36
N ALA A 120 -17.97 2.59 3.62
CA ALA A 120 -18.80 2.30 4.78
C ALA A 120 -19.68 3.51 5.09
N CYS A 121 -20.89 3.55 4.54
CA CYS A 121 -21.84 4.64 4.68
C CYS A 121 -22.63 4.50 5.98
N LYS A 122 -23.09 5.62 6.54
CA LYS A 122 -23.89 5.62 7.78
C LYS A 122 -25.37 5.46 7.50
N THR A 123 -25.83 5.84 6.33
CA THR A 123 -27.21 5.72 5.92
C THR A 123 -27.34 4.98 4.58
N GLU A 124 -28.53 4.45 4.30
CA GLU A 124 -28.83 3.78 3.04
C GLU A 124 -28.74 4.76 1.85
N GLU A 125 -29.20 5.99 2.06
CA GLU A 125 -29.13 7.04 1.03
C GLU A 125 -27.68 7.32 0.61
N GLU A 126 -26.77 7.45 1.59
CA GLU A 126 -25.33 7.59 1.30
C GLU A 126 -24.78 6.38 0.53
N ALA A 127 -25.25 5.17 0.85
CA ALA A 127 -24.82 3.96 0.16
C ALA A 127 -25.29 3.92 -1.30
N VAL A 128 -26.53 4.35 -1.55
CA VAL A 128 -27.08 4.47 -2.93
C VAL A 128 -26.24 5.46 -3.77
N GLU A 129 -25.96 6.65 -3.21
CA GLU A 129 -25.15 7.66 -3.88
C GLU A 129 -23.72 7.16 -4.14
N THR A 130 -23.12 6.53 -3.15
CA THR A 130 -21.76 5.95 -3.25
C THR A 130 -21.73 4.83 -4.27
N ALA A 131 -22.69 3.91 -4.27
CA ALA A 131 -22.77 2.81 -5.23
C ALA A 131 -22.89 3.35 -6.67
N ASN A 132 -23.77 4.31 -6.89
CA ASN A 132 -23.93 4.93 -8.21
C ASN A 132 -22.64 5.64 -8.69
N SER A 133 -21.99 6.38 -7.79
CA SER A 133 -20.73 7.09 -8.08
C SER A 133 -19.59 6.11 -8.39
N GLU A 134 -19.46 5.04 -7.61
CA GLU A 134 -18.45 4.01 -7.86
C GLU A 134 -18.72 3.26 -9.17
N ALA A 135 -19.96 2.85 -9.44
CA ALA A 135 -20.33 2.21 -10.70
C ALA A 135 -19.96 3.06 -11.91
N ALA A 136 -20.28 4.36 -11.85
CA ALA A 136 -19.93 5.30 -12.92
C ALA A 136 -18.40 5.47 -13.09
N ARG A 137 -17.64 5.46 -11.95
CA ARG A 137 -16.20 5.63 -11.95
C ARG A 137 -15.44 4.42 -12.51
N ILE A 138 -15.90 3.20 -12.18
CA ILE A 138 -15.21 1.96 -12.55
C ILE A 138 -15.78 1.29 -13.80
N GLY A 139 -16.97 1.68 -14.25
CA GLY A 139 -17.68 1.06 -15.39
C GLY A 139 -18.20 -0.35 -15.10
N GLU A 140 -18.42 -0.69 -13.83
CA GLU A 140 -18.93 -1.99 -13.38
C GLU A 140 -20.11 -1.79 -12.44
N ASP A 141 -20.99 -2.78 -12.34
CA ASP A 141 -22.10 -2.76 -11.41
C ASP A 141 -21.60 -2.86 -9.96
N THR A 142 -22.27 -2.13 -9.08
CA THR A 142 -22.06 -2.15 -7.64
C THR A 142 -23.36 -2.49 -6.93
N TYR A 143 -23.26 -2.99 -5.72
CA TYR A 143 -24.39 -3.20 -4.82
C TYR A 143 -24.01 -2.76 -3.41
N TYR A 144 -24.98 -2.68 -2.51
CA TYR A 144 -24.75 -2.35 -1.11
C TYR A 144 -25.55 -3.28 -0.18
N GLU A 145 -25.02 -3.51 0.99
CA GLU A 145 -25.66 -4.34 2.04
C GLU A 145 -25.42 -3.70 3.41
N GLN A 146 -26.35 -3.92 4.33
CA GLN A 146 -26.17 -3.48 5.70
C GLN A 146 -25.29 -4.48 6.46
N VAL A 147 -24.18 -3.97 7.03
CA VAL A 147 -23.23 -4.72 7.84
C VAL A 147 -23.09 -4.03 9.21
N GLY A 148 -23.73 -4.57 10.23
CA GLY A 148 -23.79 -3.93 11.55
C GLY A 148 -24.49 -2.58 11.49
N GLU A 149 -23.80 -1.52 11.89
CA GLU A 149 -24.31 -0.13 11.85
C GLU A 149 -24.03 0.62 10.56
N TYR A 150 -23.35 -0.02 9.59
CA TYR A 150 -22.94 0.60 8.33
C TYR A 150 -23.66 -0.02 7.14
N TRP A 151 -23.79 0.75 6.07
CA TRP A 151 -24.15 0.32 4.74
C TRP A 151 -22.88 0.27 3.90
N VAL A 152 -22.50 -0.92 3.43
CA VAL A 152 -21.22 -1.14 2.73
C VAL A 152 -21.47 -1.36 1.26
N VAL A 153 -20.70 -0.64 0.43
CA VAL A 153 -20.78 -0.74 -1.03
C VAL A 153 -19.73 -1.72 -1.56
N TYR A 154 -20.16 -2.64 -2.38
CA TYR A 154 -19.35 -3.69 -2.99
C TYR A 154 -19.36 -3.60 -4.51
N ARG A 155 -18.33 -4.13 -5.14
CA ARG A 155 -18.35 -4.42 -6.57
C ARG A 155 -18.95 -5.80 -6.79
N THR A 156 -19.70 -5.98 -7.88
CA THR A 156 -20.36 -7.26 -8.17
C THR A 156 -19.37 -8.42 -8.31
N ARG A 157 -18.14 -8.15 -8.77
CA ARG A 157 -17.08 -9.15 -8.88
C ARG A 157 -16.48 -9.61 -7.53
N ASP A 158 -16.73 -8.87 -6.45
CA ASP A 158 -16.22 -9.18 -5.12
C ASP A 158 -17.15 -10.16 -4.36
N LYS A 159 -18.19 -10.63 -5.04
CA LYS A 159 -19.13 -11.65 -4.60
C LYS A 159 -18.60 -13.04 -4.96
#